data_0625daa83462a18c3d1ececb76414ef5
#
_entry.id   0625daa83462a18c3d1ececb76414ef5
#
_cell.length_a   1.000
_cell.length_b   1.000
_cell.length_c   1.000
_cell.angle_alpha   90.00
_cell.angle_beta   90.00
_cell.angle_gamma   90.00
#
_symmetry.space_group_name_H-M   'P 1'
#
loop_
_entity.id
_entity.type
_entity.pdbx_description
1 polymer ?
#
loop_
_entity_poly.entity_id
_entity_poly.type
_entity_poly.pdbx_seq_one_letter_code
_entity_poly.pdbx_strand_id
1 'polypeptide(L)'
;MITESNAAPDLAPARMVNEYVYCPRLAYIEWVQGDFAVNADVAEGSFRHRVVDQEGGALPERPEEGEKIHARSVWLSAPEERLTAKMDLGEGEGALLTPVDYKRGALPENPERSWPADRVQLCAQGLVLRANGYGSLGGVLYYAESKTRVEVPFDEDLIEETRSAVAGLFAMAAEGKPPP
;
A
#
# COMPACT_ATOMS: atom_id res chain seq x y z
N MET A 1 14.21 27.00 -20.93
CA MET A 1 14.70 26.28 -19.72
C MET A 1 13.48 26.06 -18.84
N ILE A 2 12.88 24.86 -18.90
CA ILE A 2 11.75 24.52 -18.06
C ILE A 2 12.35 24.01 -16.76
N THR A 3 12.30 24.80 -15.70
CA THR A 3 12.58 24.32 -14.35
C THR A 3 11.42 23.40 -13.98
N GLU A 4 11.62 22.09 -14.15
CA GLU A 4 10.72 21.12 -13.54
C GLU A 4 10.73 21.39 -12.03
N SER A 5 9.59 21.83 -11.53
CA SER A 5 9.35 21.96 -10.11
C SER A 5 9.43 20.56 -9.51
N ASN A 6 10.47 20.30 -8.74
CA ASN A 6 10.67 19.06 -8.01
C ASN A 6 9.76 19.02 -6.77
N ALA A 7 8.48 19.41 -6.95
CA ALA A 7 7.47 19.35 -5.92
C ALA A 7 6.97 17.91 -5.80
N ALA A 8 6.92 17.40 -4.57
CA ALA A 8 6.33 16.10 -4.29
C ALA A 8 4.89 16.03 -4.85
N PRO A 9 4.47 14.88 -5.41
CA PRO A 9 3.09 14.71 -5.85
C PRO A 9 2.08 14.97 -4.73
N ASP A 10 0.87 15.40 -5.08
CA ASP A 10 -0.20 15.68 -4.11
C ASP A 10 -0.66 14.43 -3.34
N LEU A 11 -0.50 13.25 -3.95
CA LEU A 11 -0.87 11.96 -3.37
C LEU A 11 0.36 11.05 -3.28
N ALA A 12 0.51 10.39 -2.13
CA ALA A 12 1.55 9.40 -1.92
C ALA A 12 1.01 7.99 -2.25
N PRO A 13 1.73 7.21 -3.07
CA PRO A 13 1.43 5.79 -3.20
C PRO A 13 1.58 5.06 -1.86
N ALA A 14 0.65 4.16 -1.52
CA ALA A 14 0.73 3.37 -0.29
C ALA A 14 2.07 2.63 -0.15
N ARG A 15 2.68 2.21 -1.28
CA ARG A 15 4.02 1.64 -1.29
C ARG A 15 5.07 2.61 -0.76
N MET A 16 4.99 3.90 -1.06
CA MET A 16 5.96 4.88 -0.56
C MET A 16 5.84 5.10 0.94
N VAL A 17 4.66 4.86 1.52
CA VAL A 17 4.48 4.87 2.98
C VAL A 17 5.22 3.68 3.62
N ASN A 18 5.18 2.49 2.99
CA ASN A 18 6.00 1.34 3.39
C ASN A 18 7.50 1.68 3.36
N GLU A 19 7.98 2.21 2.23
CA GLU A 19 9.39 2.56 2.06
C GLU A 19 9.84 3.60 3.09
N TYR A 20 8.98 4.58 3.42
CA TYR A 20 9.28 5.58 4.44
C TYR A 20 9.44 4.97 5.84
N VAL A 21 8.54 4.06 6.22
CA VAL A 21 8.62 3.37 7.52
C VAL A 21 9.84 2.46 7.59
N TYR A 22 10.17 1.79 6.47
CA TYR A 22 11.34 0.94 6.37
C TYR A 22 12.66 1.75 6.38
N CYS A 23 12.76 2.77 5.53
CA CYS A 23 13.93 3.63 5.39
C CYS A 23 13.53 4.97 4.74
N PRO A 24 13.43 6.06 5.50
CA PRO A 24 13.05 7.37 4.96
C PRO A 24 13.92 7.83 3.79
N ARG A 25 15.22 7.53 3.83
CA ARG A 25 16.15 7.87 2.74
C ARG A 25 15.81 7.15 1.44
N LEU A 26 15.41 5.86 1.51
CA LEU A 26 14.98 5.10 0.34
C LEU A 26 13.71 5.72 -0.26
N ALA A 27 12.73 6.02 0.57
CA ALA A 27 11.50 6.70 0.12
C ALA A 27 11.79 8.05 -0.54
N TYR A 28 12.74 8.82 -0.02
CA TYR A 28 13.16 10.08 -0.64
C TYR A 28 13.75 9.87 -2.04
N ILE A 29 14.67 8.92 -2.17
CA ILE A 29 15.34 8.63 -3.45
C ILE A 29 14.32 8.15 -4.49
N GLU A 30 13.44 7.22 -4.11
CA GLU A 30 12.46 6.66 -5.04
C GLU A 30 11.35 7.65 -5.39
N TRP A 31 10.79 8.34 -4.41
CA TRP A 31 9.61 9.17 -4.62
C TRP A 31 9.92 10.62 -5.00
N VAL A 32 10.90 11.25 -4.36
CA VAL A 32 11.23 12.67 -4.60
C VAL A 32 12.21 12.83 -5.75
N GLN A 33 13.25 11.99 -5.82
CA GLN A 33 14.23 12.03 -6.90
C GLN A 33 13.82 11.22 -8.13
N GLY A 34 12.85 10.30 -7.99
CA GLY A 34 12.38 9.46 -9.10
C GLY A 34 13.37 8.36 -9.50
N ASP A 35 14.39 8.09 -8.69
CA ASP A 35 15.41 7.08 -8.95
C ASP A 35 14.96 5.70 -8.44
N PHE A 36 14.37 4.90 -9.33
CA PHE A 36 14.06 3.51 -9.05
C PHE A 36 15.26 2.61 -9.35
N ALA A 37 15.99 2.20 -8.33
CA ALA A 37 16.99 1.17 -8.47
C ALA A 37 16.32 -0.20 -8.65
N VAL A 38 16.37 -0.72 -9.89
CA VAL A 38 15.91 -2.09 -10.18
C VAL A 38 16.99 -3.06 -9.71
N ASN A 39 16.89 -3.59 -8.50
CA ASN A 39 17.69 -4.73 -8.06
C ASN A 39 16.99 -6.06 -8.41
N ALA A 40 17.71 -7.18 -8.23
CA ALA A 40 17.18 -8.52 -8.55
C ALA A 40 15.89 -8.84 -7.79
N ASP A 41 15.74 -8.34 -6.56
CA ASP A 41 14.57 -8.56 -5.72
C ASP A 41 13.34 -7.80 -6.23
N VAL A 42 13.53 -6.56 -6.70
CA VAL A 42 12.48 -5.76 -7.34
C VAL A 42 12.07 -6.40 -8.67
N ALA A 43 13.03 -6.91 -9.46
CA ALA A 43 12.74 -7.57 -10.74
C ALA A 43 11.91 -8.86 -10.55
N GLU A 44 12.23 -9.68 -9.55
CA GLU A 44 11.47 -10.90 -9.26
C GLU A 44 10.11 -10.59 -8.59
N GLY A 45 10.05 -9.58 -7.73
CA GLY A 45 8.78 -9.06 -7.19
C GLY A 45 7.86 -8.60 -8.31
N SER A 46 8.37 -7.84 -9.28
CA SER A 46 7.63 -7.39 -10.47
C SER A 46 7.15 -8.53 -11.36
N PHE A 47 7.88 -9.64 -11.43
CA PHE A 47 7.44 -10.83 -12.18
C PHE A 47 6.27 -11.54 -11.49
N ARG A 48 6.30 -11.69 -10.17
CA ARG A 48 5.18 -12.28 -9.40
C ARG A 48 3.96 -11.37 -9.40
N HIS A 49 4.14 -10.06 -9.28
CA HIS A 49 3.05 -9.09 -9.41
C HIS A 49 2.40 -9.14 -10.80
N ARG A 50 3.15 -9.40 -11.88
CA ARG A 50 2.57 -9.60 -13.22
C ARG A 50 1.60 -10.78 -13.31
N VAL A 51 1.77 -11.81 -12.50
CA VAL A 51 0.84 -12.95 -12.43
C VAL A 51 -0.43 -12.57 -11.67
N VAL A 52 -0.30 -11.73 -10.65
CA VAL A 52 -1.42 -11.18 -9.86
C VAL A 52 -2.09 -10.01 -10.60
N ASP A 53 -1.33 -9.24 -11.36
CA ASP A 53 -1.76 -8.08 -12.16
C ASP A 53 -2.56 -8.45 -13.43
N GLN A 54 -2.87 -9.73 -13.66
CA GLN A 54 -3.85 -10.09 -14.69
C GLN A 54 -5.19 -9.49 -14.28
N GLU A 55 -5.68 -8.54 -15.08
CA GLU A 55 -6.96 -7.89 -14.87
C GLU A 55 -8.05 -8.92 -14.62
N GLY A 56 -8.60 -8.91 -13.43
CA GLY A 56 -9.66 -9.82 -13.02
C GLY A 56 -10.60 -9.14 -12.05
N GLY A 57 -11.78 -8.83 -12.49
CA GLY A 57 -12.81 -8.19 -11.68
C GLY A 57 -12.53 -6.70 -11.43
N ALA A 58 -13.48 -5.85 -11.71
CA ALA A 58 -13.49 -4.45 -11.30
C ALA A 58 -14.26 -4.32 -9.98
N LEU A 59 -13.92 -3.31 -9.18
CA LEU A 59 -14.77 -2.95 -8.05
C LEU A 59 -16.08 -2.35 -8.59
N PRO A 60 -17.23 -2.80 -8.10
CA PRO A 60 -18.52 -2.21 -8.48
C PRO A 60 -18.64 -0.78 -7.97
N GLU A 61 -19.20 0.12 -8.76
CA GLU A 61 -19.45 1.51 -8.34
C GLU A 61 -20.40 1.58 -7.13
N ARG A 62 -21.32 0.62 -7.04
CA ARG A 62 -22.26 0.45 -5.91
C ARG A 62 -22.38 -1.04 -5.62
N PRO A 63 -21.69 -1.54 -4.60
CA PRO A 63 -21.80 -2.95 -4.24
C PRO A 63 -23.21 -3.26 -3.72
N GLU A 64 -23.79 -4.34 -4.21
CA GLU A 64 -25.08 -4.85 -3.70
C GLU A 64 -24.84 -5.70 -2.45
N GLU A 65 -25.83 -5.75 -1.55
CA GLU A 65 -25.75 -6.57 -0.34
C GLU A 65 -25.62 -8.05 -0.72
N GLY A 66 -24.59 -8.72 -0.20
CA GLY A 66 -24.29 -10.12 -0.50
C GLY A 66 -23.52 -10.38 -1.80
N GLU A 67 -23.19 -9.36 -2.58
CA GLU A 67 -22.33 -9.51 -3.74
C GLU A 67 -20.89 -9.85 -3.31
N LYS A 68 -20.38 -10.98 -3.82
CA LYS A 68 -18.98 -11.36 -3.59
C LYS A 68 -18.06 -10.61 -4.53
N ILE A 69 -17.11 -9.88 -3.95
CA ILE A 69 -16.13 -9.08 -4.67
C ILE A 69 -14.79 -9.82 -4.67
N HIS A 70 -14.21 -9.95 -5.87
CA HIS A 70 -12.86 -10.44 -6.06
C HIS A 70 -12.22 -9.64 -7.20
N ALA A 71 -11.51 -8.58 -6.84
CA ALA A 71 -10.89 -7.66 -7.78
C ALA A 71 -9.37 -7.72 -7.67
N ARG A 72 -8.69 -7.59 -8.81
CA ARG A 72 -7.22 -7.59 -8.91
C ARG A 72 -6.73 -6.31 -9.56
N SER A 73 -5.53 -5.88 -9.18
CA SER A 73 -4.88 -4.70 -9.78
C SER A 73 -5.75 -3.44 -9.76
N VAL A 74 -6.39 -3.17 -8.64
CA VAL A 74 -7.30 -2.02 -8.50
C VAL A 74 -6.52 -0.77 -8.13
N TRP A 75 -6.71 0.30 -8.92
CA TRP A 75 -6.20 1.63 -8.59
C TRP A 75 -7.31 2.50 -8.01
N LEU A 76 -7.05 3.06 -6.83
CA LEU A 76 -7.93 4.01 -6.15
C LEU A 76 -7.12 5.15 -5.55
N SER A 77 -7.79 6.31 -5.37
CA SER A 77 -7.21 7.48 -4.74
C SER A 77 -8.10 7.99 -3.62
N ALA A 78 -7.48 8.55 -2.60
CA ALA A 78 -8.12 9.16 -1.43
C ALA A 78 -7.46 10.51 -1.16
N PRO A 79 -7.90 11.60 -1.80
CA PRO A 79 -7.31 12.93 -1.63
C PRO A 79 -7.32 13.41 -0.18
N GLU A 80 -8.36 13.12 0.60
CA GLU A 80 -8.49 13.45 2.01
C GLU A 80 -7.46 12.77 2.90
N GLU A 81 -7.00 11.57 2.54
CA GLU A 81 -5.90 10.86 3.20
C GLU A 81 -4.54 11.14 2.53
N ARG A 82 -4.53 11.91 1.45
CA ARG A 82 -3.37 12.19 0.59
C ARG A 82 -2.70 10.93 0.06
N LEU A 83 -3.49 9.89 -0.20
CA LEU A 83 -3.04 8.56 -0.62
C LEU A 83 -3.58 8.17 -1.98
N THR A 84 -2.79 7.37 -2.69
CA THR A 84 -3.24 6.52 -3.79
C THR A 84 -2.72 5.11 -3.56
N ALA A 85 -3.45 4.12 -4.03
CA ALA A 85 -3.07 2.73 -3.89
C ALA A 85 -3.39 1.92 -5.13
N LYS A 86 -2.45 1.08 -5.54
CA LYS A 86 -2.69 -0.08 -6.38
C LYS A 86 -2.75 -1.29 -5.45
N MET A 87 -3.90 -1.94 -5.39
CA MET A 87 -4.08 -3.14 -4.59
C MET A 87 -3.87 -4.37 -5.45
N ASP A 88 -3.10 -5.34 -4.96
CA ASP A 88 -2.85 -6.61 -5.65
C ASP A 88 -4.15 -7.41 -5.75
N LEU A 89 -4.92 -7.45 -4.68
CA LEU A 89 -6.18 -8.15 -4.59
C LEU A 89 -7.10 -7.48 -3.56
N GLY A 90 -8.39 -7.42 -3.87
CA GLY A 90 -9.45 -7.08 -2.94
C GLY A 90 -10.44 -8.23 -2.84
N GLU A 91 -10.67 -8.73 -1.65
CA GLU A 91 -11.63 -9.79 -1.34
C GLU A 91 -12.73 -9.25 -0.44
N GLY A 92 -13.97 -9.59 -0.70
CA GLY A 92 -15.05 -9.14 0.17
C GLY A 92 -16.44 -9.53 -0.26
N GLU A 93 -17.41 -9.01 0.47
CA GLU A 93 -18.83 -9.19 0.22
C GLU A 93 -19.57 -7.88 0.49
N GLY A 94 -20.37 -7.47 -0.47
CA GLY A 94 -21.12 -6.21 -0.37
C GLY A 94 -20.20 -5.01 -0.22
N ALA A 95 -20.48 -4.17 0.79
CA ALA A 95 -19.69 -2.97 1.06
C ALA A 95 -18.43 -3.22 1.89
N LEU A 96 -18.16 -4.46 2.34
CA LEU A 96 -16.95 -4.81 3.08
C LEU A 96 -15.89 -5.36 2.14
N LEU A 97 -14.70 -4.78 2.19
CA LEU A 97 -13.59 -5.17 1.35
C LEU A 97 -12.30 -5.30 2.16
N THR A 98 -11.60 -6.42 1.95
CA THR A 98 -10.33 -6.75 2.60
C THR A 98 -9.22 -6.69 1.58
N PRO A 99 -8.28 -5.74 1.67
CA PRO A 99 -7.11 -5.73 0.81
C PRO A 99 -6.19 -6.91 1.14
N VAL A 100 -5.66 -7.55 0.11
CA VAL A 100 -4.68 -8.63 0.23
C VAL A 100 -3.40 -8.20 -0.46
N ASP A 101 -2.31 -8.12 0.29
CA ASP A 101 -1.01 -7.72 -0.21
C ASP A 101 -0.06 -8.93 -0.24
N TYR A 102 0.53 -9.18 -1.41
CA TYR A 102 1.42 -10.33 -1.64
C TYR A 102 2.85 -9.98 -1.27
N LYS A 103 3.40 -10.70 -0.32
CA LYS A 103 4.81 -10.61 0.10
C LYS A 103 5.58 -11.83 -0.40
N ARG A 104 6.73 -11.55 -1.03
CA ARG A 104 7.59 -12.59 -1.61
C ARG A 104 8.25 -13.48 -0.58
N GLY A 105 8.75 -12.89 0.51
CA GLY A 105 9.59 -13.56 1.51
C GLY A 105 8.86 -14.55 2.39
N ALA A 106 9.63 -15.14 3.29
CA ALA A 106 9.11 -15.99 4.35
C ALA A 106 8.36 -15.18 5.41
N LEU A 107 7.52 -15.88 6.15
CA LEU A 107 6.82 -15.32 7.31
C LEU A 107 7.83 -14.81 8.35
N PRO A 108 7.71 -13.54 8.81
CA PRO A 108 8.57 -13.03 9.88
C PRO A 108 8.39 -13.78 11.19
N GLU A 109 9.51 -14.04 11.88
CA GLU A 109 9.56 -14.69 13.19
C GLU A 109 9.41 -13.66 14.33
N ASN A 110 8.40 -12.79 14.25
CA ASN A 110 8.06 -11.84 15.30
C ASN A 110 6.63 -12.10 15.81
N PRO A 111 6.23 -11.55 16.97
CA PRO A 111 4.91 -11.81 17.55
C PRO A 111 3.76 -11.45 16.61
N GLU A 112 3.88 -10.37 15.84
CA GLU A 112 2.88 -9.89 14.90
C GLU A 112 2.89 -10.68 13.57
N ARG A 113 3.90 -11.52 13.35
CA ARG A 113 4.10 -12.29 12.11
C ARG A 113 4.08 -11.42 10.84
N SER A 114 4.49 -10.16 11.00
CA SER A 114 4.47 -9.14 9.94
C SER A 114 5.43 -8.00 10.28
N TRP A 115 5.96 -7.32 9.26
CA TRP A 115 6.79 -6.14 9.47
C TRP A 115 5.94 -4.87 9.66
N PRO A 116 6.38 -3.90 10.49
CA PRO A 116 5.65 -2.63 10.67
C PRO A 116 5.36 -1.91 9.35
N ALA A 117 6.34 -1.84 8.45
CA ALA A 117 6.20 -1.23 7.13
C ALA A 117 5.09 -1.89 6.30
N ASP A 118 4.98 -3.23 6.34
CA ASP A 118 3.95 -3.97 5.62
C ASP A 118 2.56 -3.73 6.20
N ARG A 119 2.43 -3.66 7.52
CA ARG A 119 1.15 -3.34 8.19
C ARG A 119 0.67 -1.93 7.85
N VAL A 120 1.57 -0.96 7.86
CA VAL A 120 1.25 0.44 7.52
C VAL A 120 0.82 0.56 6.05
N GLN A 121 1.51 -0.11 5.13
CA GLN A 121 1.12 -0.14 3.71
C GLN A 121 -0.28 -0.73 3.53
N LEU A 122 -0.55 -1.86 4.17
CA LEU A 122 -1.84 -2.55 4.09
C LEU A 122 -2.96 -1.69 4.69
N CYS A 123 -2.70 -1.02 5.81
CA CYS A 123 -3.63 -0.09 6.42
C CYS A 123 -3.90 1.13 5.52
N ALA A 124 -2.87 1.67 4.85
CA ALA A 124 -3.04 2.73 3.87
C ALA A 124 -3.97 2.32 2.72
N GLN A 125 -3.86 1.08 2.22
CA GLN A 125 -4.81 0.52 1.25
C GLN A 125 -6.25 0.47 1.82
N GLY A 126 -6.40 0.07 3.08
CA GLY A 126 -7.69 0.08 3.78
C GLY A 126 -8.30 1.47 3.91
N LEU A 127 -7.49 2.49 4.23
CA LEU A 127 -7.93 3.88 4.28
C LEU A 127 -8.40 4.39 2.91
N VAL A 128 -7.69 4.03 1.84
CA VAL A 128 -8.11 4.35 0.47
C VAL A 128 -9.45 3.69 0.13
N LEU A 129 -9.67 2.44 0.52
CA LEU A 129 -10.96 1.77 0.35
C LEU A 129 -12.07 2.50 1.09
N ARG A 130 -11.86 2.87 2.37
CA ARG A 130 -12.84 3.61 3.18
C ARG A 130 -13.23 4.94 2.54
N ALA A 131 -12.26 5.67 2.01
CA ALA A 131 -12.48 6.94 1.31
C ALA A 131 -13.30 6.77 0.02
N ASN A 132 -13.30 5.58 -0.58
CA ASN A 132 -14.07 5.23 -1.77
C ASN A 132 -15.42 4.53 -1.44
N GLY A 133 -15.86 4.56 -0.18
CA GLY A 133 -17.18 4.08 0.22
C GLY A 133 -17.24 2.61 0.63
N TYR A 134 -16.10 1.92 0.74
CA TYR A 134 -16.04 0.53 1.23
C TYR A 134 -15.73 0.51 2.73
N GLY A 135 -16.34 -0.42 3.46
CA GLY A 135 -15.86 -0.79 4.80
C GLY A 135 -14.60 -1.65 4.68
N SER A 136 -13.56 -1.31 5.43
CA SER A 136 -12.33 -2.11 5.49
C SER A 136 -11.87 -2.17 6.95
N LEU A 137 -12.08 -3.32 7.59
CA LEU A 137 -11.80 -3.52 9.02
C LEU A 137 -10.41 -4.07 9.27
N GLY A 138 -9.78 -4.61 8.25
CA GLY A 138 -8.46 -5.20 8.27
C GLY A 138 -8.03 -5.59 6.88
N GLY A 139 -6.85 -6.16 6.77
CA GLY A 139 -6.28 -6.67 5.54
C GLY A 139 -5.55 -7.99 5.76
N VAL A 140 -5.00 -8.54 4.70
CA VAL A 140 -4.25 -9.80 4.73
C VAL A 140 -2.89 -9.61 4.06
N LEU A 141 -1.83 -10.00 4.75
CA LEU A 141 -0.51 -10.20 4.17
C LEU A 141 -0.35 -11.67 3.77
N TYR A 142 -0.11 -11.92 2.49
CA TYR A 142 0.15 -13.27 2.01
C TYR A 142 1.63 -13.47 1.73
N TYR A 143 2.27 -14.28 2.55
CA TYR A 143 3.68 -14.65 2.40
C TYR A 143 3.80 -15.85 1.47
N ALA A 144 4.26 -15.61 0.24
CA ALA A 144 4.26 -16.60 -0.83
C ALA A 144 5.20 -17.79 -0.57
N GLU A 145 6.35 -17.56 0.06
CA GLU A 145 7.33 -18.62 0.34
C GLU A 145 6.79 -19.63 1.37
N SER A 146 6.18 -19.16 2.44
CA SER A 146 5.56 -19.98 3.48
C SER A 146 4.10 -20.35 3.20
N LYS A 147 3.50 -19.81 2.11
CA LYS A 147 2.07 -19.97 1.76
C LYS A 147 1.15 -19.64 2.93
N THR A 148 1.48 -18.60 3.69
CA THR A 148 0.78 -18.23 4.92
C THR A 148 0.07 -16.90 4.76
N ARG A 149 -1.18 -16.85 5.21
CA ARG A 149 -1.99 -15.63 5.34
C ARG A 149 -1.88 -15.12 6.77
N VAL A 150 -1.62 -13.82 6.92
CA VAL A 150 -1.60 -13.12 8.20
C VAL A 150 -2.65 -12.03 8.17
N GLU A 151 -3.65 -12.13 9.03
CA GLU A 151 -4.67 -11.09 9.19
C GLU A 151 -4.11 -9.93 10.01
N VAL A 152 -4.35 -8.71 9.53
CA VAL A 152 -3.93 -7.47 10.18
C VAL A 152 -5.17 -6.62 10.41
N PRO A 153 -5.66 -6.52 11.65
CA PRO A 153 -6.77 -5.64 11.97
C PRO A 153 -6.34 -4.17 11.85
N PHE A 154 -7.22 -3.31 11.34
CA PHE A 154 -7.00 -1.86 11.26
C PHE A 154 -7.59 -1.18 12.51
N ASP A 155 -6.92 -1.38 13.64
CA ASP A 155 -7.25 -0.71 14.89
C ASP A 155 -6.85 0.77 14.87
N GLU A 156 -7.23 1.51 15.92
CA GLU A 156 -6.98 2.94 16.00
C GLU A 156 -5.48 3.25 16.04
N ASP A 157 -4.69 2.42 16.71
CA ASP A 157 -3.24 2.62 16.84
C ASP A 157 -2.55 2.49 15.47
N LEU A 158 -2.89 1.46 14.69
CA LEU A 158 -2.33 1.26 13.35
C LEU A 158 -2.79 2.36 12.37
N ILE A 159 -4.03 2.82 12.48
CA ILE A 159 -4.55 3.92 11.66
C ILE A 159 -3.79 5.21 11.97
N GLU A 160 -3.55 5.52 13.24
CA GLU A 160 -2.81 6.70 13.65
C GLU A 160 -1.33 6.61 13.21
N GLU A 161 -0.69 5.45 13.39
CA GLU A 161 0.66 5.18 12.91
C GLU A 161 0.75 5.39 11.39
N THR A 162 -0.23 4.89 10.63
CA THR A 162 -0.28 5.05 9.18
C THR A 162 -0.40 6.52 8.76
N ARG A 163 -1.31 7.27 9.37
CA ARG A 163 -1.48 8.71 9.11
C ARG A 163 -0.25 9.52 9.49
N SER A 164 0.40 9.17 10.59
CA SER A 164 1.65 9.78 11.01
C SER A 164 2.77 9.51 10.01
N ALA A 165 2.86 8.29 9.47
CA ALA A 165 3.83 7.94 8.45
C ALA A 165 3.57 8.72 7.14
N VAL A 166 2.33 8.88 6.73
CA VAL A 166 1.95 9.71 5.56
C VAL A 166 2.38 11.16 5.78
N ALA A 167 2.08 11.73 6.94
CA ALA A 167 2.48 13.10 7.27
C ALA A 167 4.00 13.27 7.27
N GLY A 168 4.73 12.30 7.84
CA GLY A 168 6.19 12.28 7.86
C GLY A 168 6.80 12.17 6.46
N LEU A 169 6.24 11.34 5.59
CA LEU A 169 6.66 11.20 4.19
C LEU A 169 6.55 12.55 3.44
N PHE A 170 5.43 13.27 3.58
CA PHE A 170 5.27 14.58 2.97
C PHE A 170 6.17 15.66 3.59
N ALA A 171 6.37 15.64 4.91
CA ALA A 171 7.28 16.56 5.58
C ALA A 171 8.71 16.36 5.07
N MET A 172 9.17 15.11 4.97
CA MET A 172 10.47 14.75 4.41
C MET A 172 10.62 15.26 2.96
N ALA A 173 9.59 15.07 2.12
CA ALA A 173 9.62 15.55 0.75
C ALA A 173 9.71 17.07 0.67
N ALA A 174 9.04 17.80 1.57
CA ALA A 174 9.06 19.26 1.64
C ALA A 174 10.41 19.83 2.08
N GLU A 175 11.22 19.07 2.83
CA GLU A 175 12.57 19.50 3.21
C GLU A 175 13.54 19.60 2.02
N GLY A 176 13.25 18.91 0.90
CA GLY A 176 14.00 18.98 -0.35
C GLY A 176 15.42 18.42 -0.29
N LYS A 177 15.74 17.65 0.76
CA LYS A 177 17.02 16.97 0.93
C LYS A 177 16.81 15.56 1.48
N PRO A 178 17.66 14.58 1.08
CA PRO A 178 17.56 13.24 1.62
C PRO A 178 17.85 13.24 3.12
N PRO A 179 17.08 12.51 3.93
CA PRO A 179 17.42 12.27 5.33
C PRO A 179 18.73 11.48 5.48
N PRO A 180 19.39 11.56 6.62
CA PRO A 180 20.67 10.91 6.87
C PRO A 180 20.60 9.38 6.77
#